data_7921c6e34601d585558aa01136a28c2c
#
_entry.id   7921c6e34601d585558aa01136a28c2c
#
_cell.length_a   1.000
_cell.length_b   1.000
_cell.length_c   1.000
_cell.angle_alpha   90.00
_cell.angle_beta   90.00
_cell.angle_gamma   90.00
#
_symmetry.space_group_name_H-M   'P 1'
#
loop_
_entity.id
_entity.type
_entity.pdbx_description
1 polymer ?
#
loop_
_entity_poly.entity_id
_entity_poly.type
_entity_poly.pdbx_seq_one_letter_code
_entity_poly.pdbx_strand_id
1 'polypeptide(L)'
;MDWRMQCDKCRREAVLFQEYSGLHLCKQHFKADFERKAKHEIRSHRWLLPGDHIAVAFSGDANSSALLCFLKKLTSSRRDIRISAISIDEGITGYRDQGIAKGIAGLSGTECIRVSFPESLGFTVDEIAYQKGIALTCTYCYVIRNYLLNKTAIEHGIIKLASGDDIDDVAASVMKNILQGNSEILIHEDRINTRKIPIIRPFITIPKKEVALYATLHAIGYDKSRCPYKDNLFEKDIREMLDEFTTRHPATKYALMNLKKKLTSACTTADGVPTCQQCGEPSYGICMSCRIIDEVTAHGS
;
A
#
# COMPACT_ATOMS: atom_id res chain seq x y z
N MET A 1 -31.55 16.84 -24.28
CA MET A 1 -30.69 17.83 -23.56
C MET A 1 -29.58 17.02 -22.88
N ASP A 2 -28.36 17.20 -23.35
CA ASP A 2 -27.18 16.45 -22.88
C ASP A 2 -26.75 17.08 -21.55
N TRP A 3 -27.19 16.47 -20.41
CA TRP A 3 -26.84 16.89 -19.06
C TRP A 3 -25.42 16.49 -18.74
N ARG A 4 -24.46 16.98 -19.51
CA ARG A 4 -23.06 16.83 -19.11
C ARG A 4 -22.84 17.61 -17.82
N MET A 5 -22.59 16.88 -16.72
CA MET A 5 -22.36 17.52 -15.44
C MET A 5 -21.15 18.46 -15.56
N GLN A 6 -21.33 19.70 -15.12
CA GLN A 6 -20.29 20.72 -15.17
C GLN A 6 -19.46 20.73 -13.89
N CYS A 7 -18.21 21.09 -14.01
CA CYS A 7 -17.32 21.28 -12.88
C CYS A 7 -17.74 22.49 -12.03
N ASP A 8 -17.94 22.28 -10.75
CA ASP A 8 -18.36 23.34 -9.81
C ASP A 8 -17.34 24.48 -9.68
N LYS A 9 -16.07 24.24 -10.08
CA LYS A 9 -15.01 25.26 -10.00
C LYS A 9 -14.82 26.08 -11.29
N CYS A 10 -15.23 25.57 -12.48
CA CYS A 10 -14.94 26.26 -13.73
C CYS A 10 -15.90 25.99 -14.86
N ARG A 11 -17.01 25.31 -14.65
CA ARG A 11 -18.07 24.95 -15.61
C ARG A 11 -17.63 24.08 -16.82
N ARG A 12 -16.39 23.62 -16.90
CA ARG A 12 -15.97 22.61 -17.89
C ARG A 12 -16.63 21.27 -17.57
N GLU A 13 -16.68 20.38 -18.55
CA GLU A 13 -17.18 19.03 -18.35
C GLU A 13 -16.48 18.33 -17.15
N ALA A 14 -17.27 17.80 -16.25
CA ALA A 14 -16.79 17.05 -15.09
C ALA A 14 -16.41 15.63 -15.50
N VAL A 15 -15.33 15.11 -14.91
CA VAL A 15 -14.88 13.73 -15.08
C VAL A 15 -15.10 12.89 -13.81
N LEU A 16 -15.47 13.54 -12.70
CA LEU A 16 -15.69 12.88 -11.42
C LEU A 16 -16.75 13.65 -10.62
N PHE A 17 -17.63 12.91 -9.97
CA PHE A 17 -18.42 13.36 -8.83
C PHE A 17 -17.80 12.77 -7.55
N GLN A 18 -17.40 13.64 -6.62
CA GLN A 18 -16.88 13.27 -5.31
C GLN A 18 -18.01 13.21 -4.30
N GLU A 19 -18.52 12.02 -4.02
CA GLU A 19 -19.69 11.82 -3.14
C GLU A 19 -19.47 12.42 -1.73
N TYR A 20 -18.28 12.29 -1.16
CA TYR A 20 -17.95 12.81 0.18
C TYR A 20 -17.81 14.32 0.26
N SER A 21 -17.62 15.03 -0.85
CA SER A 21 -17.55 16.50 -0.90
C SER A 21 -18.73 17.14 -1.63
N GLY A 22 -19.52 16.35 -2.36
CA GLY A 22 -20.61 16.80 -3.20
C GLY A 22 -20.15 17.58 -4.45
N LEU A 23 -18.86 17.53 -4.81
CA LEU A 23 -18.30 18.33 -5.90
C LEU A 23 -18.16 17.55 -7.20
N HIS A 24 -18.55 18.19 -8.30
CA HIS A 24 -18.24 17.77 -9.66
C HIS A 24 -16.92 18.41 -10.09
N LEU A 25 -15.93 17.61 -10.50
CA LEU A 25 -14.60 18.10 -10.86
C LEU A 25 -14.25 17.75 -12.31
N CYS A 26 -13.76 18.74 -13.06
CA CYS A 26 -13.15 18.51 -14.36
C CYS A 26 -11.73 17.95 -14.18
N LYS A 27 -11.14 17.43 -15.27
CA LYS A 27 -9.79 16.87 -15.33
C LYS A 27 -8.73 17.70 -14.58
N GLN A 28 -8.74 19.00 -14.77
CA GLN A 28 -7.76 19.92 -14.18
C GLN A 28 -7.98 20.08 -12.68
N HIS A 29 -9.22 20.34 -12.25
CA HIS A 29 -9.54 20.54 -10.83
C HIS A 29 -9.46 19.24 -10.03
N PHE A 30 -9.79 18.11 -10.65
CA PHE A 30 -9.56 16.80 -10.04
C PHE A 30 -8.07 16.54 -9.77
N LYS A 31 -7.20 16.72 -10.79
CA LYS A 31 -5.74 16.53 -10.61
C LYS A 31 -5.20 17.44 -9.51
N ALA A 32 -5.60 18.70 -9.49
CA ALA A 32 -5.17 19.65 -8.47
C ALA A 32 -5.65 19.25 -7.06
N ASP A 33 -6.91 18.78 -6.94
CA ASP A 33 -7.46 18.32 -5.66
C ASP A 33 -6.77 17.06 -5.15
N PHE A 34 -6.55 16.07 -6.01
CA PHE A 34 -5.81 14.84 -5.72
C PHE A 34 -4.41 15.16 -5.18
N GLU A 35 -3.64 15.94 -5.94
CA GLU A 35 -2.27 16.31 -5.53
C GLU A 35 -2.25 17.16 -4.26
N ARG A 36 -3.24 18.01 -4.04
CA ARG A 36 -3.38 18.80 -2.81
C ARG A 36 -3.57 17.90 -1.59
N LYS A 37 -4.42 16.87 -1.69
CA LYS A 37 -4.65 15.89 -0.61
C LYS A 37 -3.38 15.11 -0.29
N ALA A 38 -2.74 14.54 -1.30
CA ALA A 38 -1.49 13.80 -1.12
C ALA A 38 -0.36 14.67 -0.55
N LYS A 39 -0.22 15.92 -1.02
CA LYS A 39 0.73 16.89 -0.48
C LYS A 39 0.40 17.31 0.96
N HIS A 40 -0.90 17.36 1.30
CA HIS A 40 -1.32 17.66 2.67
C HIS A 40 -0.85 16.57 3.64
N GLU A 41 -1.09 15.28 3.32
CA GLU A 41 -0.62 14.16 4.14
C GLU A 41 0.90 14.18 4.32
N ILE A 42 1.65 14.39 3.24
CA ILE A 42 3.11 14.50 3.30
C ILE A 42 3.57 15.62 4.23
N ARG A 43 2.94 16.80 4.16
CA ARG A 43 3.33 17.96 4.98
C ARG A 43 2.94 17.81 6.44
N SER A 44 1.71 17.33 6.71
CA SER A 44 1.20 17.18 8.08
C SER A 44 2.04 16.20 8.91
N HIS A 45 2.61 15.18 8.25
CA HIS A 45 3.46 14.17 8.89
C HIS A 45 4.96 14.40 8.67
N ARG A 46 5.38 15.47 7.97
CA ARG A 46 6.79 15.76 7.65
C ARG A 46 7.51 14.57 7.00
N TRP A 47 6.86 13.90 6.08
CA TRP A 47 7.40 12.66 5.49
C TRP A 47 8.56 12.85 4.52
N LEU A 48 8.75 14.07 3.95
CA LEU A 48 9.84 14.37 3.03
C LEU A 48 10.80 15.38 3.65
N LEU A 49 11.95 14.89 4.10
CA LEU A 49 13.01 15.69 4.68
C LEU A 49 14.21 15.79 3.73
N PRO A 50 15.08 16.83 3.88
CA PRO A 50 16.33 16.90 3.13
C PRO A 50 17.21 15.67 3.37
N GLY A 51 17.78 15.12 2.30
CA GLY A 51 18.64 13.94 2.35
C GLY A 51 17.90 12.60 2.34
N ASP A 52 16.58 12.59 2.27
CA ASP A 52 15.80 11.36 2.28
C ASP A 52 16.05 10.50 1.04
N HIS A 53 16.30 9.20 1.26
CA HIS A 53 16.17 8.15 0.25
C HIS A 53 14.92 7.32 0.54
N ILE A 54 13.93 7.42 -0.34
CA ILE A 54 12.61 6.79 -0.19
C ILE A 54 12.40 5.79 -1.32
N ALA A 55 12.00 4.57 -0.97
CA ALA A 55 11.58 3.59 -1.98
C ALA A 55 10.05 3.40 -1.97
N VAL A 56 9.47 3.35 -3.15
CA VAL A 56 8.09 2.92 -3.32
C VAL A 56 8.03 1.40 -3.26
N ALA A 57 7.19 0.83 -2.40
CA ALA A 57 6.81 -0.58 -2.44
C ALA A 57 6.00 -0.81 -3.72
N PHE A 58 6.68 -1.23 -4.78
CA PHE A 58 6.20 -1.15 -6.15
C PHE A 58 5.71 -2.51 -6.63
N SER A 59 4.40 -2.66 -6.70
CA SER A 59 3.74 -3.86 -7.23
C SER A 59 3.43 -3.78 -8.73
N GLY A 60 3.59 -2.61 -9.35
CA GLY A 60 3.18 -2.37 -10.73
C GLY A 60 1.68 -2.14 -10.93
N ASP A 61 0.87 -2.19 -9.88
CA ASP A 61 -0.56 -1.86 -9.93
C ASP A 61 -0.83 -0.36 -10.05
N ALA A 62 -2.10 0.02 -10.18
CA ALA A 62 -2.49 1.43 -10.36
C ALA A 62 -2.04 2.32 -9.20
N ASN A 63 -2.14 1.83 -7.95
CA ASN A 63 -1.82 2.60 -6.76
C ASN A 63 -0.32 2.87 -6.64
N SER A 64 0.50 1.82 -6.74
CA SER A 64 1.96 1.94 -6.66
C SER A 64 2.55 2.71 -7.83
N SER A 65 2.00 2.52 -9.05
CA SER A 65 2.43 3.25 -10.25
C SER A 65 2.08 4.74 -10.17
N ALA A 66 0.85 5.08 -9.72
CA ALA A 66 0.45 6.46 -9.49
C ALA A 66 1.30 7.13 -8.40
N LEU A 67 1.61 6.40 -7.31
CA LEU A 67 2.44 6.91 -6.23
C LEU A 67 3.87 7.20 -6.68
N LEU A 68 4.48 6.29 -7.46
CA LEU A 68 5.82 6.47 -8.00
C LEU A 68 5.88 7.74 -8.88
N CYS A 69 4.95 7.87 -9.83
CA CYS A 69 4.86 9.04 -10.70
C CYS A 69 4.61 10.34 -9.90
N PHE A 70 3.73 10.29 -8.91
CA PHE A 70 3.43 11.44 -8.06
C PHE A 70 4.66 11.90 -7.25
N LEU A 71 5.37 10.97 -6.59
CA LEU A 71 6.56 11.30 -5.81
C LEU A 71 7.70 11.80 -6.69
N LYS A 72 7.95 11.20 -7.84
CA LYS A 72 8.95 11.69 -8.82
C LYS A 72 8.63 13.10 -9.29
N LYS A 73 7.37 13.37 -9.64
CA LYS A 73 6.91 14.72 -9.99
C LYS A 73 7.10 15.71 -8.84
N LEU A 74 6.73 15.32 -7.62
CA LEU A 74 6.81 16.17 -6.45
C LEU A 74 8.25 16.53 -6.09
N THR A 75 9.19 15.60 -6.28
CA THR A 75 10.61 15.78 -5.95
C THR A 75 11.48 16.16 -7.14
N SER A 76 10.91 16.42 -8.32
CA SER A 76 11.66 16.69 -9.56
C SER A 76 12.65 17.87 -9.45
N SER A 77 12.33 18.89 -8.65
CA SER A 77 13.20 20.04 -8.36
C SER A 77 14.11 19.83 -7.14
N ARG A 78 13.97 18.71 -6.43
CA ARG A 78 14.66 18.38 -5.17
C ARG A 78 15.78 17.39 -5.45
N ARG A 79 17.03 17.88 -5.61
CA ARG A 79 18.20 17.00 -5.80
C ARG A 79 18.66 16.31 -4.50
N ASP A 80 18.17 16.78 -3.38
CA ASP A 80 18.46 16.29 -2.04
C ASP A 80 17.55 15.11 -1.63
N ILE A 81 16.54 14.75 -2.44
CA ILE A 81 15.66 13.60 -2.19
C ILE A 81 15.83 12.58 -3.31
N ARG A 82 16.13 11.34 -2.95
CA ARG A 82 16.21 10.22 -3.89
C ARG A 82 14.94 9.37 -3.81
N ILE A 83 14.34 9.08 -4.97
CA ILE A 83 13.21 8.15 -5.09
C ILE A 83 13.65 6.94 -5.88
N SER A 84 13.45 5.75 -5.30
CA SER A 84 13.63 4.44 -5.94
C SER A 84 12.35 3.61 -5.82
N ALA A 85 12.35 2.43 -6.42
CA ALA A 85 11.28 1.46 -6.30
C ALA A 85 11.86 0.12 -5.83
N ILE A 86 11.12 -0.62 -4.99
CA ILE A 86 11.42 -2.02 -4.68
C ILE A 86 10.24 -2.85 -5.16
N SER A 87 10.51 -3.80 -6.05
CA SER A 87 9.51 -4.75 -6.56
C SER A 87 9.83 -6.14 -6.03
N ILE A 88 8.84 -6.77 -5.43
CA ILE A 88 8.94 -8.14 -4.92
C ILE A 88 8.27 -9.08 -5.92
N ASP A 89 8.98 -10.14 -6.29
CA ASP A 89 8.49 -11.24 -7.07
C ASP A 89 8.14 -12.40 -6.13
N GLU A 90 6.88 -12.67 -6.00
CA GLU A 90 6.38 -13.71 -5.10
C GLU A 90 6.47 -15.12 -5.70
N GLY A 91 6.88 -15.26 -6.97
CA GLY A 91 6.94 -16.55 -7.66
C GLY A 91 5.57 -17.17 -7.92
N ILE A 92 4.54 -16.36 -8.16
CA ILE A 92 3.18 -16.84 -8.48
C ILE A 92 3.07 -17.02 -9.98
N THR A 93 2.74 -18.25 -10.42
CA THR A 93 2.62 -18.60 -11.83
C THR A 93 1.50 -17.80 -12.51
N GLY A 94 1.84 -17.14 -13.63
CA GLY A 94 0.87 -16.35 -14.41
C GLY A 94 0.39 -15.06 -13.77
N TYR A 95 1.00 -14.63 -12.65
CA TYR A 95 0.69 -13.41 -11.97
C TYR A 95 1.86 -12.43 -12.03
N ARG A 96 1.56 -11.17 -12.35
CA ARG A 96 2.52 -10.06 -12.53
C ARG A 96 3.65 -10.39 -13.51
N ASP A 97 3.64 -9.74 -14.64
CA ASP A 97 4.82 -9.72 -15.50
C ASP A 97 5.86 -8.73 -14.93
N GLN A 98 6.96 -9.28 -14.42
CA GLN A 98 8.06 -8.48 -13.87
C GLN A 98 8.70 -7.57 -14.92
N GLY A 99 8.59 -7.91 -16.20
CA GLY A 99 8.99 -7.04 -17.32
C GLY A 99 8.13 -5.79 -17.39
N ILE A 100 6.82 -5.90 -17.14
CA ILE A 100 5.90 -4.75 -17.09
C ILE A 100 6.25 -3.84 -15.91
N ALA A 101 6.46 -4.39 -14.73
CA ALA A 101 6.86 -3.62 -13.55
C ALA A 101 8.16 -2.84 -13.79
N LYS A 102 9.18 -3.51 -14.33
CA LYS A 102 10.45 -2.88 -14.71
C LYS A 102 10.28 -1.80 -15.79
N GLY A 103 9.43 -2.06 -16.80
CA GLY A 103 9.13 -1.10 -17.85
C GLY A 103 8.46 0.17 -17.31
N ILE A 104 7.48 0.04 -16.41
CA ILE A 104 6.79 1.18 -15.78
C ILE A 104 7.76 2.02 -14.93
N ALA A 105 8.60 1.39 -14.12
CA ALA A 105 9.63 2.08 -13.35
C ALA A 105 10.65 2.77 -14.26
N GLY A 106 11.08 2.09 -15.33
CA GLY A 106 12.01 2.62 -16.33
C GLY A 106 11.47 3.85 -17.06
N LEU A 107 10.19 3.86 -17.44
CA LEU A 107 9.53 5.03 -18.05
C LEU A 107 9.55 6.26 -17.12
N SER A 108 9.54 6.05 -15.82
CA SER A 108 9.67 7.11 -14.82
C SER A 108 11.12 7.54 -14.57
N GLY A 109 12.12 6.93 -15.21
CA GLY A 109 13.54 7.14 -14.95
C GLY A 109 13.94 6.82 -13.51
N THR A 110 13.28 5.80 -12.92
CA THR A 110 13.46 5.42 -11.51
C THR A 110 14.24 4.09 -11.44
N GLU A 111 15.23 4.04 -10.56
CA GLU A 111 15.89 2.79 -10.19
C GLU A 111 14.87 1.83 -9.55
N CYS A 112 14.78 0.61 -10.07
CA CYS A 112 13.91 -0.43 -9.54
C CYS A 112 14.74 -1.60 -9.05
N ILE A 113 14.76 -1.79 -7.74
CA ILE A 113 15.40 -2.92 -7.07
C ILE A 113 14.41 -4.08 -7.09
N ARG A 114 14.79 -5.18 -7.72
CA ARG A 114 13.98 -6.39 -7.78
C ARG A 114 14.47 -7.39 -6.75
N VAL A 115 13.53 -7.98 -6.02
CA VAL A 115 13.77 -9.06 -5.06
C VAL A 115 12.77 -10.17 -5.33
N SER A 116 13.21 -11.41 -5.27
CA SER A 116 12.39 -12.58 -5.58
C SER A 116 12.35 -13.52 -4.37
N PHE A 117 11.17 -14.08 -4.07
CA PHE A 117 11.03 -15.11 -3.03
C PHE A 117 11.91 -16.33 -3.34
N PRO A 118 11.87 -16.92 -4.56
CA PRO A 118 12.72 -18.04 -4.91
C PRO A 118 14.22 -17.77 -4.72
N GLU A 119 14.70 -16.61 -5.18
CA GLU A 119 16.13 -16.25 -5.08
C GLU A 119 16.56 -15.95 -3.65
N SER A 120 15.69 -15.35 -2.83
CA SER A 120 16.02 -14.90 -1.48
C SER A 120 15.78 -15.94 -0.41
N LEU A 121 14.81 -16.85 -0.62
CA LEU A 121 14.28 -17.75 0.41
C LEU A 121 14.19 -19.20 -0.05
N GLY A 122 14.34 -19.48 -1.36
CA GLY A 122 14.31 -20.85 -1.91
C GLY A 122 12.91 -21.43 -2.14
N PHE A 123 11.84 -20.64 -2.01
CA PHE A 123 10.46 -21.08 -2.24
C PHE A 123 9.58 -20.00 -2.86
N THR A 124 8.43 -20.40 -3.40
CA THR A 124 7.42 -19.56 -4.05
C THR A 124 6.15 -19.46 -3.23
N VAL A 125 5.27 -18.49 -3.54
CA VAL A 125 3.94 -18.43 -2.94
C VAL A 125 3.05 -19.58 -3.42
N ASP A 126 3.28 -20.12 -4.64
CA ASP A 126 2.56 -21.31 -5.12
C ASP A 126 2.88 -22.54 -4.25
N GLU A 127 4.14 -22.69 -3.83
CA GLU A 127 4.54 -23.76 -2.90
C GLU A 127 3.96 -23.55 -1.50
N ILE A 128 3.87 -22.31 -1.00
CA ILE A 128 3.16 -22.01 0.25
C ILE A 128 1.69 -22.42 0.15
N ALA A 129 1.03 -22.09 -0.97
CA ALA A 129 -0.37 -22.46 -1.19
C ALA A 129 -0.58 -23.96 -1.21
N TYR A 130 0.34 -24.70 -1.82
CA TYR A 130 0.31 -26.15 -1.85
C TYR A 130 0.51 -26.76 -0.45
N GLN A 131 1.46 -26.27 0.32
CA GLN A 131 1.83 -26.83 1.64
C GLN A 131 0.86 -26.43 2.76
N LYS A 132 0.42 -25.17 2.79
CA LYS A 132 -0.33 -24.58 3.92
C LYS A 132 -1.80 -24.30 3.59
N GLY A 133 -2.19 -24.48 2.33
CA GLY A 133 -3.53 -24.18 1.85
C GLY A 133 -3.79 -22.71 1.56
N ILE A 134 -4.78 -22.48 0.69
CA ILE A 134 -5.12 -21.15 0.14
C ILE A 134 -5.48 -20.14 1.25
N ALA A 135 -6.13 -20.59 2.33
CA ALA A 135 -6.57 -19.71 3.42
C ALA A 135 -5.42 -18.97 4.13
N LEU A 136 -4.25 -19.59 4.25
CA LEU A 136 -3.07 -18.99 4.91
C LEU A 136 -2.13 -18.28 3.92
N THR A 137 -2.24 -18.58 2.63
CA THR A 137 -1.31 -18.10 1.60
C THR A 137 -1.18 -16.58 1.59
N CYS A 138 -2.29 -15.83 1.65
CA CYS A 138 -2.25 -14.36 1.66
C CYS A 138 -1.55 -13.81 2.90
N THR A 139 -1.77 -14.41 4.06
CA THR A 139 -1.12 -13.99 5.32
C THR A 139 0.39 -14.22 5.25
N TYR A 140 0.81 -15.40 4.80
CA TYR A 140 2.22 -15.76 4.66
C TYR A 140 2.92 -14.87 3.63
N CYS A 141 2.32 -14.72 2.43
CA CYS A 141 2.83 -13.84 1.39
C CYS A 141 2.99 -12.39 1.89
N TYR A 142 1.99 -11.85 2.61
CA TYR A 142 2.04 -10.50 3.17
C TYR A 142 3.20 -10.33 4.16
N VAL A 143 3.37 -11.26 5.08
CA VAL A 143 4.44 -11.21 6.10
C VAL A 143 5.81 -11.29 5.46
N ILE A 144 6.03 -12.26 4.57
CA ILE A 144 7.32 -12.47 3.91
C ILE A 144 7.66 -11.29 2.98
N ARG A 145 6.69 -10.78 2.22
CA ARG A 145 6.89 -9.61 1.36
C ARG A 145 7.32 -8.38 2.16
N ASN A 146 6.70 -8.14 3.32
CA ASN A 146 7.09 -7.04 4.18
C ASN A 146 8.50 -7.22 4.77
N TYR A 147 8.85 -8.45 5.14
CA TYR A 147 10.21 -8.78 5.59
C TYR A 147 11.23 -8.48 4.50
N LEU A 148 11.02 -8.94 3.27
CA LEU A 148 11.93 -8.67 2.16
C LEU A 148 12.00 -7.18 1.80
N LEU A 149 10.87 -6.46 1.83
CA LEU A 149 10.87 -5.00 1.63
C LEU A 149 11.75 -4.28 2.64
N ASN A 150 11.64 -4.63 3.93
CA ASN A 150 12.45 -4.02 4.98
C ASN A 150 13.93 -4.39 4.85
N LYS A 151 14.23 -5.67 4.67
CA LYS A 151 15.60 -6.16 4.49
C LYS A 151 16.27 -5.43 3.34
N THR A 152 15.64 -5.42 2.17
CA THR A 152 16.16 -4.73 0.98
C THR A 152 16.32 -3.22 1.20
N ALA A 153 15.36 -2.58 1.87
CA ALA A 153 15.46 -1.16 2.16
C ALA A 153 16.69 -0.84 3.03
N ILE A 154 16.96 -1.64 4.06
CA ILE A 154 18.14 -1.48 4.93
C ILE A 154 19.43 -1.68 4.13
N GLU A 155 19.52 -2.74 3.32
CA GLU A 155 20.70 -3.08 2.51
C GLU A 155 21.07 -1.98 1.50
N HIS A 156 20.06 -1.23 1.01
CA HIS A 156 20.24 -0.14 0.04
C HIS A 156 20.25 1.27 0.66
N GLY A 157 20.31 1.39 1.98
CA GLY A 157 20.32 2.69 2.66
C GLY A 157 19.05 3.52 2.47
N ILE A 158 17.92 2.84 2.23
CA ILE A 158 16.61 3.45 2.13
C ILE A 158 16.09 3.67 3.54
N ILE A 159 15.64 4.88 3.83
CA ILE A 159 15.23 5.28 5.19
C ILE A 159 13.71 5.38 5.36
N LYS A 160 12.96 5.35 4.28
CA LYS A 160 11.49 5.32 4.28
C LYS A 160 10.97 4.48 3.14
N LEU A 161 9.90 3.72 3.39
CA LEU A 161 9.12 3.05 2.36
C LEU A 161 7.84 3.83 2.09
N ALA A 162 7.46 3.99 0.83
CA ALA A 162 6.20 4.59 0.44
C ALA A 162 5.23 3.50 -0.04
N SER A 163 4.05 3.42 0.58
CA SER A 163 2.97 2.52 0.18
C SER A 163 1.84 3.28 -0.50
N GLY A 164 1.26 2.67 -1.54
CA GLY A 164 0.11 3.20 -2.27
C GLY A 164 -1.24 2.94 -1.59
N ASP A 165 -1.25 2.62 -0.29
CA ASP A 165 -2.48 2.37 0.47
C ASP A 165 -3.42 3.58 0.35
N ASP A 166 -4.67 3.30 0.03
CA ASP A 166 -5.75 4.27 -0.10
C ASP A 166 -6.76 4.17 1.07
N ILE A 167 -7.78 5.04 1.10
CA ILE A 167 -8.76 5.04 2.19
C ILE A 167 -9.62 3.77 2.19
N ASP A 168 -9.83 3.15 1.03
CA ASP A 168 -10.59 1.91 0.90
C ASP A 168 -9.85 0.74 1.57
N ASP A 169 -8.52 0.69 1.43
CA ASP A 169 -7.67 -0.31 2.07
C ASP A 169 -7.68 -0.15 3.59
N VAL A 170 -7.57 1.10 4.07
CA VAL A 170 -7.65 1.40 5.52
C VAL A 170 -9.00 1.01 6.09
N ALA A 171 -10.09 1.42 5.44
CA ALA A 171 -11.44 1.13 5.91
C ALA A 171 -11.72 -0.39 5.94
N ALA A 172 -11.29 -1.11 4.90
CA ALA A 172 -11.42 -2.57 4.83
C ALA A 172 -10.60 -3.26 5.94
N SER A 173 -9.36 -2.80 6.20
CA SER A 173 -8.52 -3.31 7.27
C SER A 173 -9.16 -3.09 8.65
N VAL A 174 -9.66 -1.89 8.93
CA VAL A 174 -10.34 -1.56 10.19
C VAL A 174 -11.56 -2.44 10.39
N MET A 175 -12.43 -2.54 9.38
CA MET A 175 -13.64 -3.35 9.46
C MET A 175 -13.34 -4.83 9.63
N LYS A 176 -12.33 -5.35 8.90
CA LYS A 176 -11.86 -6.72 9.04
C LYS A 176 -11.47 -7.03 10.50
N ASN A 177 -10.66 -6.18 11.10
CA ASN A 177 -10.19 -6.39 12.47
C ASN A 177 -11.32 -6.27 13.51
N ILE A 178 -12.29 -5.37 13.30
CA ILE A 178 -13.49 -5.27 14.14
C ILE A 178 -14.31 -6.56 14.06
N LEU A 179 -14.61 -7.04 12.86
CA LEU A 179 -15.44 -8.24 12.64
C LEU A 179 -14.77 -9.53 13.11
N GLN A 180 -13.45 -9.56 13.14
CA GLN A 180 -12.66 -10.69 13.66
C GLN A 180 -12.34 -10.60 15.15
N GLY A 181 -12.72 -9.50 15.82
CA GLY A 181 -12.39 -9.27 17.23
C GLY A 181 -10.90 -9.00 17.49
N ASN A 182 -10.12 -8.65 16.46
CA ASN A 182 -8.67 -8.43 16.55
C ASN A 182 -8.34 -7.01 17.04
N SER A 183 -8.74 -6.67 18.26
CA SER A 183 -8.52 -5.33 18.83
C SER A 183 -7.04 -4.95 18.92
N GLU A 184 -6.15 -5.90 19.24
CA GLU A 184 -4.72 -5.65 19.34
C GLU A 184 -4.11 -5.25 17.99
N ILE A 185 -4.51 -5.90 16.89
CA ILE A 185 -4.06 -5.54 15.54
C ILE A 185 -4.58 -4.17 15.18
N LEU A 186 -5.84 -3.86 15.49
CA LEU A 186 -6.45 -2.57 15.21
C LEU A 186 -5.71 -1.41 15.91
N ILE A 187 -5.24 -1.64 17.13
CA ILE A 187 -4.55 -0.65 17.95
C ILE A 187 -3.05 -0.57 17.61
N HIS A 188 -2.43 -1.72 17.34
CA HIS A 188 -0.97 -1.86 17.23
C HIS A 188 -0.49 -2.28 15.84
N GLU A 189 -1.31 -2.18 14.79
CA GLU A 189 -0.94 -2.61 13.43
C GLU A 189 0.42 -2.06 12.98
N ASP A 190 0.70 -0.80 13.29
CA ASP A 190 1.99 -0.17 12.97
C ASP A 190 3.15 -0.66 13.87
N ARG A 191 2.86 -1.32 14.99
CA ARG A 191 3.82 -1.88 15.94
C ARG A 191 4.02 -3.38 15.78
N ILE A 192 2.95 -4.12 15.44
CA ILE A 192 3.00 -5.57 15.14
C ILE A 192 3.70 -5.80 13.80
N ASN A 193 3.57 -4.84 12.89
CA ASN A 193 4.43 -4.79 11.72
C ASN A 193 5.85 -4.44 12.17
N THR A 194 6.65 -5.45 12.35
CA THR A 194 8.06 -5.48 12.74
C THR A 194 8.96 -4.71 11.77
N ARG A 195 8.64 -3.45 11.48
CA ARG A 195 9.32 -2.65 10.46
C ARG A 195 10.29 -1.68 11.11
N LYS A 196 11.56 -1.84 10.85
CA LYS A 196 12.58 -0.84 11.18
C LYS A 196 12.45 0.43 10.33
N ILE A 197 11.95 0.28 9.08
CA ILE A 197 11.82 1.36 8.12
C ILE A 197 10.41 1.97 8.20
N PRO A 198 10.25 3.27 8.50
CA PRO A 198 8.96 3.94 8.51
C PRO A 198 8.24 3.87 7.16
N ILE A 199 6.93 3.64 7.19
CA ILE A 199 6.09 3.66 5.98
C ILE A 199 5.33 4.97 5.90
N ILE A 200 5.46 5.63 4.75
CA ILE A 200 4.67 6.79 4.38
C ILE A 200 3.53 6.37 3.44
N ARG A 201 2.35 6.96 3.62
CA ARG A 201 1.12 6.62 2.87
C ARG A 201 0.45 7.86 2.30
N PRO A 202 1.03 8.47 1.24
CA PRO A 202 0.53 9.75 0.71
C PRO A 202 -0.92 9.72 0.23
N PHE A 203 -1.45 8.55 -0.14
CA PHE A 203 -2.81 8.38 -0.66
C PHE A 203 -3.84 7.90 0.36
N ILE A 204 -3.46 7.81 1.63
CA ILE A 204 -4.27 7.22 2.70
C ILE A 204 -5.67 7.86 2.88
N THR A 205 -5.85 9.11 2.45
CA THR A 205 -7.12 9.84 2.51
C THR A 205 -7.85 9.90 1.17
N ILE A 206 -7.33 9.26 0.14
CA ILE A 206 -7.83 9.34 -1.23
C ILE A 206 -8.57 8.03 -1.56
N PRO A 207 -9.80 8.09 -2.11
CA PRO A 207 -10.52 6.91 -2.56
C PRO A 207 -9.81 6.18 -3.72
N LYS A 208 -9.89 4.85 -3.72
CA LYS A 208 -9.30 3.99 -4.75
C LYS A 208 -9.72 4.38 -6.18
N LYS A 209 -11.00 4.73 -6.37
CA LYS A 209 -11.51 5.20 -7.66
C LYS A 209 -10.81 6.49 -8.13
N GLU A 210 -10.42 7.36 -7.21
CA GLU A 210 -9.69 8.58 -7.55
C GLU A 210 -8.23 8.28 -7.91
N VAL A 211 -7.58 7.32 -7.24
CA VAL A 211 -6.22 6.88 -7.61
C VAL A 211 -6.20 6.30 -9.02
N ALA A 212 -7.15 5.42 -9.34
CA ALA A 212 -7.29 4.84 -10.68
C ALA A 212 -7.56 5.91 -11.77
N LEU A 213 -8.42 6.89 -11.46
CA LEU A 213 -8.69 8.00 -12.36
C LEU A 213 -7.44 8.88 -12.56
N TYR A 214 -6.68 9.16 -11.48
CA TYR A 214 -5.42 9.91 -11.57
C TYR A 214 -4.41 9.21 -12.47
N ALA A 215 -4.24 7.89 -12.32
CA ALA A 215 -3.39 7.08 -13.18
C ALA A 215 -3.81 7.16 -14.65
N THR A 216 -5.12 7.01 -14.92
CA THR A 216 -5.69 7.12 -16.27
C THR A 216 -5.46 8.50 -16.90
N LEU A 217 -5.74 9.56 -16.15
CA LEU A 217 -5.59 10.94 -16.65
C LEU A 217 -4.15 11.38 -16.87
N HIS A 218 -3.20 10.69 -16.27
CA HIS A 218 -1.76 10.90 -16.48
C HIS A 218 -1.14 9.89 -17.46
N ALA A 219 -1.97 9.02 -18.07
CA ALA A 219 -1.52 7.94 -18.95
C ALA A 219 -0.43 7.06 -18.31
N ILE A 220 -0.53 6.82 -16.99
CA ILE A 220 0.38 5.96 -16.25
C ILE A 220 0.04 4.51 -16.58
N GLY A 221 1.01 3.78 -17.14
CA GLY A 221 0.88 2.33 -17.32
C GLY A 221 0.84 1.60 -15.97
N TYR A 222 0.04 0.55 -15.88
CA TYR A 222 0.02 -0.33 -14.72
C TYR A 222 -0.47 -1.73 -15.11
N ASP A 223 -0.04 -2.73 -14.33
CA ASP A 223 -0.50 -4.10 -14.47
C ASP A 223 -1.92 -4.27 -13.94
N LYS A 224 -2.77 -4.97 -14.70
CA LYS A 224 -4.16 -5.27 -14.35
C LYS A 224 -4.35 -6.71 -13.88
N SER A 225 -3.28 -7.49 -13.79
CA SER A 225 -3.34 -8.87 -13.33
C SER A 225 -3.90 -8.96 -11.91
N ARG A 226 -4.58 -10.05 -11.61
CA ARG A 226 -5.13 -10.32 -10.29
C ARG A 226 -4.44 -11.53 -9.69
N CYS A 227 -4.04 -11.42 -8.43
CA CYS A 227 -3.45 -12.54 -7.71
C CYS A 227 -4.50 -13.67 -7.58
N PRO A 228 -4.18 -14.90 -7.99
CA PRO A 228 -5.12 -16.04 -7.92
C PRO A 228 -5.47 -16.44 -6.47
N TYR A 229 -4.63 -16.05 -5.49
CA TYR A 229 -4.83 -16.33 -4.07
C TYR A 229 -5.58 -15.23 -3.31
N LYS A 230 -5.92 -14.12 -3.98
CA LYS A 230 -6.57 -12.95 -3.35
C LYS A 230 -8.06 -13.15 -3.04
N ASP A 231 -8.68 -14.23 -3.52
CA ASP A 231 -10.11 -14.49 -3.31
C ASP A 231 -10.41 -14.98 -1.88
N ASN A 232 -9.95 -14.19 -0.89
CA ASN A 232 -10.48 -14.30 0.46
C ASN A 232 -11.90 -13.72 0.44
N LEU A 233 -12.90 -14.59 0.44
CA LEU A 233 -14.33 -14.24 0.43
C LEU A 233 -14.64 -13.20 1.51
N PHE A 234 -14.07 -13.35 2.70
CA PHE A 234 -14.30 -12.43 3.81
C PHE A 234 -13.82 -10.99 3.51
N GLU A 235 -12.63 -10.82 2.92
CA GLU A 235 -12.17 -9.48 2.52
C GLU A 235 -12.99 -8.90 1.36
N LYS A 236 -13.42 -9.74 0.44
CA LYS A 236 -14.28 -9.34 -0.67
C LYS A 236 -15.63 -8.85 -0.14
N ASP A 237 -16.27 -9.61 0.72
CA ASP A 237 -17.56 -9.28 1.32
C ASP A 237 -17.49 -7.96 2.11
N ILE A 238 -16.41 -7.74 2.87
CA ILE A 238 -16.17 -6.48 3.58
C ILE A 238 -16.07 -5.30 2.61
N ARG A 239 -15.33 -5.45 1.53
CA ARG A 239 -15.17 -4.37 0.53
C ARG A 239 -16.50 -4.07 -0.16
N GLU A 240 -17.25 -5.08 -0.58
CA GLU A 240 -18.55 -4.93 -1.20
C GLU A 240 -19.56 -4.27 -0.24
N MET A 241 -19.60 -4.72 1.02
CA MET A 241 -20.42 -4.10 2.07
C MET A 241 -20.06 -2.63 2.29
N LEU A 242 -18.78 -2.30 2.38
CA LEU A 242 -18.32 -0.92 2.55
C LEU A 242 -18.64 -0.06 1.33
N ASP A 243 -18.50 -0.59 0.13
CA ASP A 243 -18.79 0.13 -1.10
C ASP A 243 -20.30 0.41 -1.23
N GLU A 244 -21.16 -0.58 -0.96
CA GLU A 244 -22.60 -0.38 -0.91
C GLU A 244 -23.01 0.63 0.17
N PHE A 245 -22.48 0.50 1.39
CA PHE A 245 -22.82 1.37 2.49
C PHE A 245 -22.39 2.82 2.23
N THR A 246 -21.22 3.03 1.62
CA THR A 246 -20.69 4.37 1.34
C THR A 246 -21.43 5.12 0.22
N THR A 247 -22.17 4.43 -0.63
CA THR A 247 -23.05 5.12 -1.60
C THR A 247 -24.13 5.95 -0.91
N ARG A 248 -24.62 5.47 0.24
CA ARG A 248 -25.62 6.15 1.07
C ARG A 248 -25.01 7.01 2.18
N HIS A 249 -23.81 6.65 2.63
CA HIS A 249 -23.08 7.28 3.73
C HIS A 249 -21.63 7.59 3.36
N PRO A 250 -21.38 8.62 2.52
CA PRO A 250 -20.06 8.88 1.92
C PRO A 250 -18.92 9.14 2.89
N ALA A 251 -19.22 9.55 4.13
CA ALA A 251 -18.21 9.83 5.16
C ALA A 251 -17.71 8.57 5.90
N THR A 252 -18.30 7.40 5.67
CA THR A 252 -18.04 6.18 6.48
C THR A 252 -16.57 5.76 6.46
N LYS A 253 -15.92 5.70 5.29
CA LYS A 253 -14.51 5.31 5.19
C LYS A 253 -13.60 6.27 5.97
N TYR A 254 -13.91 7.56 5.95
CA TYR A 254 -13.21 8.58 6.75
C TYR A 254 -13.45 8.43 8.25
N ALA A 255 -14.66 8.07 8.65
CA ALA A 255 -14.98 7.80 10.05
C ALA A 255 -14.20 6.59 10.59
N LEU A 256 -14.11 5.50 9.83
CA LEU A 256 -13.31 4.32 10.16
C LEU A 256 -11.81 4.65 10.27
N MET A 257 -11.27 5.43 9.34
CA MET A 257 -9.88 5.90 9.41
C MET A 257 -9.64 6.75 10.66
N ASN A 258 -10.56 7.66 10.99
CA ASN A 258 -10.46 8.49 12.19
C ASN A 258 -10.56 7.66 13.48
N LEU A 259 -11.41 6.62 13.50
CA LEU A 259 -11.47 5.68 14.60
C LEU A 259 -10.12 5.00 14.82
N LYS A 260 -9.50 4.48 13.76
CA LYS A 260 -8.15 3.90 13.82
C LYS A 260 -7.13 4.88 14.41
N LYS A 261 -7.08 6.11 13.88
CA LYS A 261 -6.16 7.17 14.38
C LYS A 261 -6.35 7.42 15.88
N LYS A 262 -7.60 7.51 16.35
CA LYS A 262 -7.91 7.71 17.79
C LYS A 262 -7.48 6.53 18.65
N LEU A 263 -7.76 5.30 18.22
CA LEU A 263 -7.37 4.09 18.93
C LEU A 263 -5.84 3.97 19.05
N THR A 264 -5.12 4.18 17.94
CA THR A 264 -3.65 4.16 17.93
C THR A 264 -3.05 5.24 18.83
N SER A 265 -3.65 6.45 18.89
CA SER A 265 -3.15 7.55 19.73
C SER A 265 -3.49 7.39 21.23
N ALA A 266 -4.57 6.69 21.55
CA ALA A 266 -4.98 6.46 22.94
C ALA A 266 -4.13 5.43 23.68
N CYS A 267 -3.44 4.57 22.94
CA CYS A 267 -2.54 3.57 23.50
C CYS A 267 -1.12 4.13 23.61
N THR A 268 -0.75 4.50 24.84
CA THR A 268 0.61 4.94 25.18
C THR A 268 1.65 3.85 24.94
N THR A 269 2.84 4.29 24.54
CA THR A 269 4.00 3.48 24.18
C THR A 269 4.44 2.54 25.30
N ALA A 270 4.49 1.25 25.03
CA ALA A 270 5.40 0.37 25.76
C ALA A 270 6.81 0.61 25.18
N ASP A 271 7.71 1.18 26.01
CA ASP A 271 9.12 1.31 25.68
C ASP A 271 9.75 -0.07 25.55
N GLY A 272 10.56 -0.26 24.51
CA GLY A 272 11.49 -1.37 24.42
C GLY A 272 10.91 -2.72 24.01
N VAL A 273 10.30 -2.84 22.82
CA VAL A 273 10.03 -4.17 22.26
C VAL A 273 11.37 -4.87 21.99
N PRO A 274 11.61 -6.07 22.54
CA PRO A 274 12.82 -6.86 22.26
C PRO A 274 12.98 -7.11 20.76
N THR A 275 14.14 -7.57 20.37
CA THR A 275 14.42 -7.91 18.96
C THR A 275 14.42 -9.41 18.75
N CYS A 276 13.97 -9.84 17.57
CA CYS A 276 14.02 -11.22 17.12
C CYS A 276 15.47 -11.73 17.11
N GLN A 277 15.71 -12.89 17.70
CA GLN A 277 17.04 -13.49 17.81
C GLN A 277 17.62 -13.91 16.44
N GLN A 278 16.77 -14.16 15.43
CA GLN A 278 17.22 -14.59 14.10
C GLN A 278 17.49 -13.41 13.16
N CYS A 279 16.59 -12.41 13.09
CA CYS A 279 16.70 -11.33 12.10
C CYS A 279 16.85 -9.93 12.70
N GLY A 280 16.79 -9.78 14.02
CA GLY A 280 16.93 -8.50 14.72
C GLY A 280 15.72 -7.57 14.58
N GLU A 281 14.62 -8.01 14.01
CA GLU A 281 13.36 -7.23 13.94
C GLU A 281 12.69 -7.13 15.31
N PRO A 282 11.98 -6.02 15.63
CA PRO A 282 11.25 -5.90 16.89
C PRO A 282 10.25 -7.04 17.07
N SER A 283 10.41 -7.85 18.10
CA SER A 283 9.53 -8.98 18.41
C SER A 283 9.81 -9.54 19.80
N TYR A 284 8.77 -10.06 20.47
CA TYR A 284 8.92 -10.90 21.64
C TYR A 284 9.26 -12.33 21.20
N GLY A 285 10.56 -12.68 21.19
CA GLY A 285 11.06 -13.97 20.72
C GLY A 285 11.29 -13.99 19.20
N ILE A 286 11.05 -15.15 18.57
CA ILE A 286 11.19 -15.30 17.11
C ILE A 286 10.02 -14.61 16.44
N CYS A 287 10.31 -13.68 15.49
CA CYS A 287 9.27 -12.92 14.78
C CYS A 287 8.47 -13.82 13.83
N MET A 288 7.31 -13.33 13.44
CA MET A 288 6.40 -14.08 12.57
C MET A 288 7.03 -14.40 11.20
N SER A 289 7.86 -13.51 10.66
CA SER A 289 8.55 -13.73 9.39
C SER A 289 9.52 -14.91 9.50
N CYS A 290 10.34 -14.94 10.53
CA CYS A 290 11.30 -16.05 10.75
C CYS A 290 10.57 -17.36 10.99
N ARG A 291 9.52 -17.39 11.80
CA ARG A 291 8.71 -18.60 12.02
C ARG A 291 8.12 -19.15 10.74
N ILE A 292 7.54 -18.29 9.89
CA ILE A 292 6.96 -18.70 8.61
C ILE A 292 8.04 -19.23 7.67
N ILE A 293 9.19 -18.57 7.60
CA ILE A 293 10.32 -19.02 6.78
C ILE A 293 10.78 -20.41 7.23
N ASP A 294 11.00 -20.60 8.53
CA ASP A 294 11.41 -21.88 9.09
C ASP A 294 10.36 -22.98 8.81
N GLU A 295 9.07 -22.68 8.98
CA GLU A 295 7.98 -23.62 8.72
C GLU A 295 7.86 -24.04 7.26
N VAL A 296 8.13 -23.14 6.31
CA VAL A 296 8.03 -23.45 4.88
C VAL A 296 9.27 -24.21 4.42
N THR A 297 10.46 -23.82 4.89
CA THR A 297 11.72 -24.48 4.51
C THR A 297 11.85 -25.88 5.11
N ALA A 298 11.35 -26.12 6.34
CA ALA A 298 11.41 -27.44 6.98
C ALA A 298 10.57 -28.53 6.26
N HIS A 299 9.63 -28.17 5.40
CA HIS A 299 8.78 -29.09 4.66
C HIS A 299 9.22 -29.26 3.20
N GLY A 300 10.30 -28.57 2.77
CA GLY A 300 10.87 -28.62 1.42
C GLY A 300 12.09 -29.52 1.28
N SER A 301 12.47 -30.24 2.33
CA SER A 301 13.60 -31.20 2.36
C SER A 301 13.16 -32.65 2.36
#